data_27930913d69336bb7ecc7a7fa4a27948
#
_entry.id   27930913d69336bb7ecc7a7fa4a27948
#
_cell.length_a   1.000
_cell.length_b   1.000
_cell.length_c   1.000
_cell.angle_alpha   90.00
_cell.angle_beta   90.00
_cell.angle_gamma   90.00
#
_symmetry.space_group_name_H-M   'P 1'
#
loop_
_entity.id
_entity.type
_entity.pdbx_description
1 polymer ?
#
loop_
_entity_poly.entity_id
_entity_poly.type
_entity_poly.pdbx_seq_one_letter_code
_entity_poly.pdbx_strand_id
1 'polypeptide(L)'
;MKYLFVVLLAVLCCLPGKAQQKKYKAYFVADAHLDTQWNWDLQTTISEYVLNTLEQNLFLLQRFPNYVFNFEGGIKYAWMKEYYPEKYELMKEYIRQGRWHIAGSSWEANDVIVPSPESFLRNVLLGQTFYEDEFGVQSRDIFLPDCFGFSWTLPSLAAHCGLIGFSTQKFQWRYNNFHDYGKYPFPIGLWQGVDSARIMLVGNGYSYSAEWGDDLSRSDYIRGLAQQSPTNATYHYYGTGDIGGAPTYASVKAVEESRKSDGDIEVISASSDQLYKDYLPFEDHPELPVYDGELLMDVHGT
;
A
#
# COMPACT_ATOMS: atom_id res chain seq x y z
N MET A 1 5.44 57.08 25.45
CA MET A 1 4.86 56.68 24.16
C MET A 1 5.84 55.89 23.22
N LYS A 2 7.16 56.12 23.20
CA LYS A 2 8.11 55.40 22.33
C LYS A 2 8.28 53.91 22.68
N TYR A 3 8.09 53.49 23.93
CA TYR A 3 8.27 52.08 24.34
C TYR A 3 7.03 51.22 24.07
N LEU A 4 5.85 51.83 23.95
CA LEU A 4 4.60 51.10 23.66
C LEU A 4 4.57 50.60 22.20
N PHE A 5 5.20 51.33 21.28
CA PHE A 5 5.27 50.94 19.85
C PHE A 5 6.25 49.80 19.60
N VAL A 6 7.35 49.70 20.38
CA VAL A 6 8.35 48.62 20.23
C VAL A 6 7.77 47.28 20.73
N VAL A 7 6.98 47.31 21.81
CA VAL A 7 6.31 46.08 22.33
C VAL A 7 5.22 45.59 21.39
N LEU A 8 4.48 46.51 20.74
CA LEU A 8 3.46 46.09 19.76
C LEU A 8 4.06 45.47 18.49
N LEU A 9 5.24 45.94 18.02
CA LEU A 9 5.93 45.37 16.87
C LEU A 9 6.53 44.00 17.19
N ALA A 10 7.01 43.76 18.41
CA ALA A 10 7.56 42.48 18.84
C ALA A 10 6.48 41.39 19.00
N VAL A 11 5.26 41.77 19.41
CA VAL A 11 4.13 40.84 19.53
C VAL A 11 3.56 40.44 18.17
N LEU A 12 3.63 41.30 17.15
CA LEU A 12 3.22 40.92 15.79
C LEU A 12 4.18 39.92 15.10
N CYS A 13 5.45 39.86 15.50
CA CYS A 13 6.40 38.88 14.96
C CYS A 13 6.30 37.48 15.57
N CYS A 14 5.49 37.30 16.62
CA CYS A 14 5.29 36.01 17.32
C CYS A 14 3.92 35.37 17.05
N LEU A 15 3.17 35.85 16.07
CA LEU A 15 2.01 35.08 15.63
C LEU A 15 2.52 33.81 14.92
N PRO A 16 2.20 32.61 15.40
CA PRO A 16 2.54 31.41 14.68
C PRO A 16 1.94 31.54 13.27
N GLY A 17 2.79 31.53 12.25
CA GLY A 17 2.34 31.48 10.87
C GLY A 17 1.27 30.38 10.80
N LYS A 18 0.08 30.69 10.27
CA LYS A 18 -0.92 29.65 10.04
C LYS A 18 -0.22 28.58 9.19
N ALA A 19 -0.03 27.39 9.75
CA ALA A 19 0.45 26.27 8.96
C ALA A 19 -0.44 26.18 7.70
N GLN A 20 0.18 26.22 6.54
CA GLN A 20 -0.56 26.11 5.28
C GLN A 20 -1.32 24.80 5.32
N GLN A 21 -2.64 24.88 5.22
CA GLN A 21 -3.48 23.69 5.22
C GLN A 21 -3.09 22.83 4.00
N LYS A 22 -2.67 21.59 4.24
CA LYS A 22 -2.37 20.64 3.17
C LYS A 22 -3.62 20.42 2.34
N LYS A 23 -3.50 20.59 1.03
CA LYS A 23 -4.63 20.53 0.10
C LYS A 23 -4.80 19.14 -0.50
N TYR A 24 -3.70 18.41 -0.62
CA TYR A 24 -3.64 17.09 -1.24
C TYR A 24 -3.02 16.09 -0.28
N LYS A 25 -3.33 14.80 -0.44
CA LYS A 25 -2.70 13.69 0.28
C LYS A 25 -2.00 12.74 -0.67
N ALA A 26 -0.83 12.27 -0.30
CA ALA A 26 -0.09 11.26 -1.05
C ALA A 26 0.32 10.13 -0.10
N TYR A 27 -0.27 8.96 -0.30
CA TYR A 27 0.02 7.74 0.46
C TYR A 27 1.15 7.00 -0.24
N PHE A 28 2.30 6.91 0.40
CA PHE A 28 3.46 6.17 -0.07
C PHE A 28 3.54 4.83 0.64
N VAL A 29 3.34 3.78 -0.10
CA VAL A 29 3.30 2.39 0.36
C VAL A 29 4.58 1.70 -0.07
N ALA A 30 5.52 1.60 0.86
CA ALA A 30 6.76 0.87 0.65
C ALA A 30 6.48 -0.62 0.58
N ASP A 31 6.99 -1.31 -0.42
CA ASP A 31 6.73 -2.72 -0.63
C ASP A 31 7.97 -3.50 -1.12
N ALA A 32 7.85 -4.81 -1.10
CA ALA A 32 8.79 -5.73 -1.73
C ALA A 32 8.02 -6.95 -2.22
N HIS A 33 7.45 -6.85 -3.42
CA HIS A 33 6.80 -8.01 -4.02
C HIS A 33 7.82 -9.12 -4.27
N LEU A 34 7.50 -10.33 -3.83
CA LEU A 34 8.37 -11.49 -3.91
C LEU A 34 7.59 -12.68 -4.46
N ASP A 35 7.96 -13.10 -5.67
CA ASP A 35 7.49 -14.37 -6.21
C ASP A 35 8.04 -15.53 -5.41
N THR A 36 7.16 -16.43 -4.99
CA THR A 36 7.55 -17.64 -4.25
C THR A 36 8.47 -18.50 -5.08
N GLN A 37 8.20 -18.59 -6.38
CA GLN A 37 9.03 -19.28 -7.36
C GLN A 37 8.70 -18.76 -8.77
N TRP A 38 9.70 -18.38 -9.55
CA TRP A 38 9.52 -17.95 -10.92
C TRP A 38 10.70 -18.42 -11.80
N ASN A 39 11.74 -17.60 -12.03
CA ASN A 39 12.95 -17.98 -12.79
C ASN A 39 14.03 -18.60 -11.90
N TRP A 40 13.70 -18.96 -10.70
CA TRP A 40 14.55 -19.57 -9.67
C TRP A 40 13.76 -20.59 -8.87
N ASP A 41 14.44 -21.35 -8.04
CA ASP A 41 13.84 -22.37 -7.19
C ASP A 41 13.51 -21.82 -5.78
N LEU A 42 12.73 -22.60 -5.05
CA LEU A 42 12.31 -22.27 -3.69
C LEU A 42 13.50 -22.10 -2.72
N GLN A 43 14.61 -22.82 -2.95
CA GLN A 43 15.79 -22.68 -2.11
C GLN A 43 16.39 -21.30 -2.23
N THR A 44 16.47 -20.76 -3.44
CA THR A 44 16.91 -19.40 -3.73
C THR A 44 15.96 -18.38 -3.08
N THR A 45 14.65 -18.59 -3.18
CA THR A 45 13.67 -17.72 -2.52
C THR A 45 13.93 -17.62 -1.01
N ILE A 46 14.12 -18.75 -0.34
CA ILE A 46 14.34 -18.77 1.10
C ILE A 46 15.71 -18.21 1.47
N SER A 47 16.79 -18.70 0.82
CA SER A 47 18.16 -18.39 1.24
C SER A 47 18.65 -17.00 0.83
N GLU A 48 18.06 -16.42 -0.22
CA GLU A 48 18.48 -15.12 -0.73
C GLU A 48 17.38 -14.06 -0.57
N TYR A 49 16.21 -14.25 -1.19
CA TYR A 49 15.24 -13.17 -1.34
C TYR A 49 14.45 -12.88 -0.06
N VAL A 50 14.05 -13.90 0.68
CA VAL A 50 13.42 -13.74 2.01
C VAL A 50 14.42 -13.10 2.97
N LEU A 51 15.67 -13.57 2.98
CA LEU A 51 16.72 -13.01 3.82
C LEU A 51 17.01 -11.54 3.47
N ASN A 52 17.19 -11.24 2.20
CA ASN A 52 17.42 -9.87 1.73
C ASN A 52 16.29 -8.93 2.10
N THR A 53 15.03 -9.38 1.93
CA THR A 53 13.86 -8.59 2.31
C THR A 53 13.87 -8.29 3.80
N LEU A 54 14.14 -9.28 4.63
CA LEU A 54 14.18 -9.11 6.08
C LEU A 54 15.31 -8.17 6.51
N GLU A 55 16.55 -8.39 6.05
CA GLU A 55 17.72 -7.59 6.47
C GLU A 55 17.64 -6.14 6.00
N GLN A 56 17.28 -5.92 4.74
CA GLN A 56 17.24 -4.56 4.18
C GLN A 56 16.16 -3.71 4.85
N ASN A 57 14.98 -4.29 5.12
CA ASN A 57 13.92 -3.55 5.79
C ASN A 57 14.21 -3.33 7.29
N LEU A 58 14.80 -4.27 8.01
CA LEU A 58 15.25 -4.05 9.37
C LEU A 58 16.28 -2.91 9.44
N PHE A 59 17.20 -2.82 8.47
CA PHE A 59 18.15 -1.73 8.37
C PHE A 59 17.45 -0.37 8.15
N LEU A 60 16.45 -0.29 7.26
CA LEU A 60 15.72 0.95 7.00
C LEU A 60 14.85 1.37 8.19
N LEU A 61 14.18 0.42 8.83
CA LEU A 61 13.34 0.64 10.01
C LEU A 61 14.15 1.19 11.20
N GLN A 62 15.40 0.78 11.36
CA GLN A 62 16.28 1.35 12.39
C GLN A 62 16.65 2.81 12.14
N ARG A 63 16.71 3.24 10.88
CA ARG A 63 17.18 4.57 10.48
C ARG A 63 16.09 5.62 10.32
N PHE A 64 14.92 5.18 9.88
CA PHE A 64 13.80 6.06 9.53
C PHE A 64 12.63 5.80 10.46
N PRO A 65 12.39 6.66 11.46
CA PRO A 65 11.41 6.39 12.52
C PRO A 65 9.96 6.34 12.04
N ASN A 66 9.66 6.96 10.91
CA ASN A 66 8.31 6.97 10.35
C ASN A 66 8.16 6.08 9.11
N TYR A 67 9.18 5.31 8.76
CA TYR A 67 9.11 4.35 7.68
C TYR A 67 8.15 3.22 8.02
N VAL A 68 7.18 2.98 7.13
CA VAL A 68 6.25 1.85 7.18
C VAL A 68 6.53 0.97 5.98
N PHE A 69 6.85 -0.29 6.22
CA PHE A 69 7.08 -1.31 5.22
C PHE A 69 5.88 -2.24 5.15
N ASN A 70 5.49 -2.65 3.95
CA ASN A 70 4.36 -3.53 3.68
C ASN A 70 4.87 -4.80 3.01
N PHE A 71 4.50 -5.96 3.56
CA PHE A 71 4.92 -7.25 3.03
C PHE A 71 3.79 -8.26 3.09
N GLU A 72 3.63 -9.05 2.04
CA GLU A 72 2.52 -9.98 1.83
C GLU A 72 2.94 -11.45 1.93
N GLY A 73 1.96 -12.33 2.12
CA GLY A 73 2.12 -13.77 2.03
C GLY A 73 2.57 -14.45 3.32
N GLY A 74 1.64 -15.12 4.02
CA GLY A 74 1.91 -15.82 5.28
C GLY A 74 3.03 -16.84 5.20
N ILE A 75 3.17 -17.54 4.06
CA ILE A 75 4.23 -18.52 3.84
C ILE A 75 5.64 -17.89 3.97
N LYS A 76 5.82 -16.67 3.50
CA LYS A 76 7.11 -15.96 3.56
C LYS A 76 7.50 -15.65 5.01
N TYR A 77 6.52 -15.25 5.84
CA TYR A 77 6.72 -15.08 7.29
C TYR A 77 7.01 -16.42 8.01
N ALA A 78 6.37 -17.51 7.58
CA ALA A 78 6.66 -18.83 8.12
C ALA A 78 8.11 -19.25 7.82
N TRP A 79 8.63 -18.97 6.62
CA TRP A 79 10.03 -19.19 6.29
C TRP A 79 10.98 -18.28 7.08
N MET A 80 10.62 -17.00 7.29
CA MET A 80 11.40 -16.12 8.17
C MET A 80 11.50 -16.69 9.58
N LYS A 81 10.39 -17.22 10.13
CA LYS A 81 10.35 -17.86 11.45
C LYS A 81 11.23 -19.10 11.52
N GLU A 82 11.17 -19.94 10.50
CA GLU A 82 11.89 -21.22 10.47
C GLU A 82 13.40 -21.05 10.26
N TYR A 83 13.78 -20.21 9.28
CA TYR A 83 15.17 -20.13 8.83
C TYR A 83 15.95 -18.95 9.44
N TYR A 84 15.26 -17.90 9.91
CA TYR A 84 15.88 -16.66 10.43
C TYR A 84 15.28 -16.20 11.76
N PRO A 85 15.18 -17.07 12.78
CA PRO A 85 14.39 -16.82 14.00
C PRO A 85 14.81 -15.55 14.75
N GLU A 86 16.11 -15.25 14.83
CA GLU A 86 16.59 -14.03 15.52
C GLU A 86 16.09 -12.74 14.83
N LYS A 87 16.17 -12.68 13.50
CA LYS A 87 15.68 -11.55 12.74
C LYS A 87 14.15 -11.46 12.73
N TYR A 88 13.49 -12.63 12.74
CA TYR A 88 12.03 -12.72 12.86
C TYR A 88 11.52 -12.08 14.15
N GLU A 89 12.16 -12.31 15.28
CA GLU A 89 11.79 -11.67 16.55
C GLU A 89 12.00 -10.14 16.51
N LEU A 90 13.06 -9.64 15.86
CA LEU A 90 13.24 -8.21 15.63
C LEU A 90 12.13 -7.63 14.73
N MET A 91 11.74 -8.33 13.67
CA MET A 91 10.65 -7.94 12.79
C MET A 91 9.32 -7.84 13.55
N LYS A 92 9.01 -8.80 14.44
CA LYS A 92 7.80 -8.79 15.29
C LYS A 92 7.70 -7.52 16.13
N GLU A 93 8.82 -6.98 16.59
CA GLU A 93 8.82 -5.71 17.32
C GLU A 93 8.33 -4.55 16.41
N TYR A 94 8.75 -4.52 15.14
CA TYR A 94 8.27 -3.51 14.20
C TYR A 94 6.81 -3.72 13.78
N ILE A 95 6.34 -4.96 13.75
CA ILE A 95 4.89 -5.24 13.56
C ILE A 95 4.09 -4.64 14.72
N ARG A 96 4.51 -4.87 15.99
CA ARG A 96 3.85 -4.28 17.17
C ARG A 96 3.84 -2.76 17.18
N GLN A 97 4.87 -2.14 16.59
CA GLN A 97 4.95 -0.69 16.41
C GLN A 97 4.10 -0.17 15.22
N GLY A 98 3.48 -1.04 14.43
CA GLY A 98 2.76 -0.69 13.20
C GLY A 98 3.67 -0.21 12.06
N ARG A 99 4.97 -0.51 12.13
CA ARG A 99 5.97 -0.05 11.16
C ARG A 99 6.40 -1.13 10.15
N TRP A 100 6.16 -2.39 10.46
CA TRP A 100 6.12 -3.48 9.50
C TRP A 100 4.67 -3.93 9.41
N HIS A 101 4.02 -3.56 8.32
CA HIS A 101 2.62 -3.87 8.08
C HIS A 101 2.47 -5.17 7.29
N ILE A 102 1.56 -6.01 7.75
CA ILE A 102 1.18 -7.23 7.04
C ILE A 102 0.15 -6.85 5.98
N ALA A 103 0.62 -6.73 4.75
CA ALA A 103 -0.20 -6.43 3.59
C ALA A 103 -0.80 -7.73 3.01
N GLY A 104 -2.00 -7.64 2.46
CA GLY A 104 -2.68 -8.79 1.90
C GLY A 104 -3.04 -9.84 2.94
N SER A 105 -4.23 -10.34 2.89
CA SER A 105 -4.80 -11.19 3.92
C SER A 105 -4.47 -12.68 3.77
N SER A 106 -3.79 -13.06 2.70
CA SER A 106 -3.67 -14.45 2.23
C SER A 106 -2.40 -15.13 2.71
N TRP A 107 -2.44 -16.46 2.72
CA TRP A 107 -1.26 -17.31 2.92
C TRP A 107 -0.22 -17.12 1.81
N GLU A 108 -0.70 -17.04 0.55
CA GLU A 108 0.09 -16.70 -0.63
C GLU A 108 -0.70 -15.77 -1.54
N ALA A 109 -0.04 -15.03 -2.43
CA ALA A 109 -0.70 -14.18 -3.42
C ALA A 109 -1.76 -14.98 -4.20
N ASN A 110 -2.94 -14.39 -4.35
CA ASN A 110 -4.05 -15.08 -5.00
C ASN A 110 -4.07 -14.77 -6.50
N ASP A 111 -4.10 -15.81 -7.32
CA ASP A 111 -4.83 -15.71 -8.58
C ASP A 111 -6.34 -15.61 -8.26
N VAL A 112 -7.02 -14.62 -8.82
CA VAL A 112 -8.43 -14.34 -8.51
C VAL A 112 -9.35 -14.57 -9.70
N ILE A 113 -8.87 -15.26 -10.74
CA ILE A 113 -9.63 -15.67 -11.93
C ILE A 113 -9.82 -17.18 -11.99
N VAL A 114 -8.74 -17.95 -11.86
CA VAL A 114 -8.74 -19.40 -12.10
C VAL A 114 -9.21 -20.22 -10.90
N PRO A 115 -8.78 -19.93 -9.66
CA PRO A 115 -9.18 -20.73 -8.51
C PRO A 115 -10.66 -20.59 -8.18
N SER A 116 -11.20 -21.63 -7.53
CA SER A 116 -12.57 -21.54 -7.01
C SER A 116 -12.70 -20.53 -5.88
N PRO A 117 -13.89 -19.96 -5.66
CA PRO A 117 -14.14 -19.09 -4.49
C PRO A 117 -13.75 -19.75 -3.17
N GLU A 118 -13.95 -21.07 -3.02
CA GLU A 118 -13.53 -21.81 -1.82
C GLU A 118 -12.01 -21.78 -1.63
N SER A 119 -11.23 -21.93 -2.71
CA SER A 119 -9.76 -21.85 -2.64
C SER A 119 -9.29 -20.47 -2.19
N PHE A 120 -9.93 -19.41 -2.71
CA PHE A 120 -9.66 -18.04 -2.27
C PHE A 120 -9.95 -17.88 -0.77
N LEU A 121 -11.15 -18.29 -0.31
CA LEU A 121 -11.52 -18.16 1.10
C LEU A 121 -10.60 -18.95 2.03
N ARG A 122 -10.17 -20.15 1.64
CA ARG A 122 -9.20 -20.95 2.40
C ARG A 122 -7.83 -20.30 2.47
N ASN A 123 -7.36 -19.71 1.39
CA ASN A 123 -6.10 -19.01 1.34
C ASN A 123 -6.09 -17.80 2.28
N VAL A 124 -7.19 -17.03 2.29
CA VAL A 124 -7.38 -15.92 3.25
C VAL A 124 -7.47 -16.45 4.68
N LEU A 125 -8.26 -17.51 4.93
CA LEU A 125 -8.40 -18.09 6.25
C LEU A 125 -7.04 -18.56 6.83
N LEU A 126 -6.23 -19.23 6.03
CA LEU A 126 -4.89 -19.69 6.45
C LEU A 126 -3.97 -18.51 6.78
N GLY A 127 -3.95 -17.48 5.92
CA GLY A 127 -3.17 -16.28 6.17
C GLY A 127 -3.60 -15.57 7.45
N GLN A 128 -4.88 -15.28 7.59
CA GLN A 128 -5.43 -14.59 8.76
C GLN A 128 -5.20 -15.37 10.06
N THR A 129 -5.40 -16.69 10.04
CA THR A 129 -5.12 -17.54 11.22
C THR A 129 -3.65 -17.45 11.63
N PHE A 130 -2.74 -17.54 10.67
CA PHE A 130 -1.32 -17.42 10.95
C PHE A 130 -0.95 -16.02 11.49
N TYR A 131 -1.50 -14.95 10.93
CA TYR A 131 -1.21 -13.59 11.39
C TYR A 131 -1.76 -13.31 12.79
N GLU A 132 -2.94 -13.83 13.10
CA GLU A 132 -3.51 -13.73 14.45
C GLU A 132 -2.68 -14.51 15.46
N ASP A 133 -2.32 -15.77 15.16
CA ASP A 133 -1.56 -16.64 16.05
C ASP A 133 -0.14 -16.13 16.32
N GLU A 134 0.52 -15.58 15.27
CA GLU A 134 1.92 -15.18 15.40
C GLU A 134 2.10 -13.73 15.85
N PHE A 135 1.21 -12.84 15.47
CA PHE A 135 1.39 -11.40 15.64
C PHE A 135 0.24 -10.72 16.39
N GLY A 136 -0.89 -11.40 16.60
CA GLY A 136 -2.10 -10.82 17.19
C GLY A 136 -2.74 -9.73 16.31
N VAL A 137 -2.58 -9.83 14.99
CA VAL A 137 -3.11 -8.85 14.04
C VAL A 137 -3.88 -9.54 12.90
N GLN A 138 -4.80 -8.80 12.30
CA GLN A 138 -5.50 -9.20 11.09
C GLN A 138 -5.21 -8.20 9.98
N SER A 139 -4.88 -8.69 8.79
CA SER A 139 -4.82 -7.86 7.60
C SER A 139 -6.23 -7.55 7.09
N ARG A 140 -6.45 -6.36 6.54
CA ARG A 140 -7.77 -5.92 6.10
C ARG A 140 -7.84 -5.59 4.61
N ASP A 141 -6.85 -5.97 3.85
CA ASP A 141 -6.78 -5.68 2.42
C ASP A 141 -6.46 -6.90 1.57
N ILE A 142 -6.70 -6.74 0.29
CA ILE A 142 -6.17 -7.57 -0.78
C ILE A 142 -5.07 -6.76 -1.45
N PHE A 143 -3.84 -7.24 -1.34
CA PHE A 143 -2.66 -6.60 -1.89
C PHE A 143 -2.09 -7.50 -2.98
N LEU A 144 -2.39 -7.17 -4.24
CA LEU A 144 -2.02 -7.97 -5.43
C LEU A 144 -1.35 -7.06 -6.47
N PRO A 145 -0.12 -6.62 -6.22
CA PRO A 145 0.56 -5.70 -7.12
C PRO A 145 0.86 -6.33 -8.48
N ASP A 146 1.01 -7.65 -8.56
CA ASP A 146 1.47 -8.34 -9.77
C ASP A 146 0.51 -9.37 -10.36
N CYS A 147 -0.74 -9.47 -9.90
CA CYS A 147 -1.75 -10.36 -10.50
C CYS A 147 -2.42 -9.73 -11.72
N PHE A 148 -2.91 -10.59 -12.63
CA PHE A 148 -3.37 -10.20 -13.97
C PHE A 148 -4.86 -10.52 -14.17
N GLY A 149 -5.70 -9.50 -14.07
CA GLY A 149 -7.14 -9.62 -14.18
C GLY A 149 -7.82 -9.99 -12.87
N PHE A 150 -9.01 -9.44 -12.67
CA PHE A 150 -9.72 -9.52 -11.40
C PHE A 150 -11.21 -9.72 -11.65
N SER A 151 -11.76 -10.78 -11.06
CA SER A 151 -13.15 -11.17 -11.20
C SER A 151 -14.09 -10.23 -10.44
N TRP A 152 -15.24 -9.97 -11.00
CA TRP A 152 -16.32 -9.22 -10.35
C TRP A 152 -16.82 -9.83 -9.03
N THR A 153 -16.54 -11.11 -8.79
CA THR A 153 -16.85 -11.77 -7.51
C THR A 153 -15.86 -11.39 -6.39
N LEU A 154 -14.69 -10.83 -6.73
CA LEU A 154 -13.66 -10.53 -5.74
C LEU A 154 -14.11 -9.55 -4.65
N PRO A 155 -14.82 -8.44 -4.93
CA PRO A 155 -15.31 -7.55 -3.88
C PRO A 155 -16.26 -8.23 -2.90
N SER A 156 -17.15 -9.10 -3.40
CA SER A 156 -18.07 -9.89 -2.56
C SER A 156 -17.31 -10.82 -1.62
N LEU A 157 -16.38 -11.60 -2.16
CA LEU A 157 -15.54 -12.51 -1.37
C LEU A 157 -14.73 -11.76 -0.32
N ALA A 158 -14.13 -10.64 -0.71
CA ALA A 158 -13.35 -9.79 0.17
C ALA A 158 -14.20 -9.25 1.33
N ALA A 159 -15.33 -8.65 1.03
CA ALA A 159 -16.24 -8.10 2.04
C ALA A 159 -16.72 -9.17 3.02
N HIS A 160 -17.04 -10.38 2.55
CA HIS A 160 -17.39 -11.51 3.39
C HIS A 160 -16.25 -11.99 4.29
N CYS A 161 -15.01 -11.76 3.90
CA CYS A 161 -13.82 -11.99 4.74
C CYS A 161 -13.49 -10.82 5.68
N GLY A 162 -14.28 -9.75 5.70
CA GLY A 162 -14.03 -8.54 6.49
C GLY A 162 -12.93 -7.65 5.93
N LEU A 163 -12.54 -7.85 4.67
CA LEU A 163 -11.55 -7.02 3.97
C LEU A 163 -12.23 -5.77 3.41
N ILE A 164 -11.50 -4.65 3.43
CA ILE A 164 -12.07 -3.33 3.13
C ILE A 164 -11.52 -2.69 1.85
N GLY A 165 -10.47 -3.26 1.26
CA GLY A 165 -9.88 -2.67 0.07
C GLY A 165 -8.99 -3.61 -0.71
N PHE A 166 -8.71 -3.19 -1.93
CA PHE A 166 -7.90 -3.88 -2.91
C PHE A 166 -7.00 -2.89 -3.63
N SER A 167 -5.74 -3.27 -3.84
CA SER A 167 -4.81 -2.48 -4.63
C SER A 167 -3.98 -3.32 -5.59
N THR A 168 -3.66 -2.73 -6.75
CA THR A 168 -2.80 -3.30 -7.79
C THR A 168 -2.13 -2.21 -8.60
N GLN A 169 -0.99 -2.52 -9.22
CA GLN A 169 -0.35 -1.67 -10.23
C GLN A 169 -0.73 -2.04 -11.67
N LYS A 170 -1.33 -3.20 -11.88
CA LYS A 170 -1.41 -3.82 -13.23
C LYS A 170 -2.33 -3.10 -14.19
N PHE A 171 -3.27 -2.30 -13.72
CA PHE A 171 -4.14 -1.54 -14.64
C PHE A 171 -3.39 -0.53 -15.50
N GLN A 172 -2.19 -0.10 -15.11
CA GLN A 172 -1.35 0.82 -15.88
C GLN A 172 -0.20 0.13 -16.61
N TRP A 173 -0.13 -1.19 -16.53
CA TRP A 173 0.91 -1.92 -17.20
C TRP A 173 0.74 -1.83 -18.72
N ARG A 174 1.84 -1.53 -19.44
CA ARG A 174 1.84 -1.23 -20.89
C ARG A 174 1.29 -2.35 -21.79
N TYR A 175 1.24 -3.57 -21.29
CA TYR A 175 0.70 -4.73 -22.01
C TYR A 175 -0.76 -5.02 -21.65
N ASN A 176 -1.39 -4.11 -20.94
CA ASN A 176 -2.77 -4.21 -20.57
C ASN A 176 -3.62 -3.44 -21.58
N ASN A 177 -4.29 -4.17 -22.47
CA ASN A 177 -5.18 -3.58 -23.45
C ASN A 177 -6.58 -3.39 -22.86
N PHE A 178 -6.73 -2.60 -21.79
CA PHE A 178 -8.05 -2.14 -21.35
C PHE A 178 -8.86 -1.46 -22.49
N HIS A 179 -8.23 -1.22 -23.62
CA HIS A 179 -8.91 -0.70 -24.80
C HIS A 179 -10.04 -1.60 -25.29
N ASP A 180 -9.91 -2.92 -25.16
CA ASP A 180 -10.88 -3.90 -25.65
C ASP A 180 -11.95 -4.26 -24.61
N TYR A 181 -11.61 -4.15 -23.29
CA TYR A 181 -12.51 -4.53 -22.17
C TYR A 181 -13.08 -3.34 -21.40
N GLY A 182 -12.81 -2.12 -21.83
CA GLY A 182 -13.22 -0.89 -21.16
C GLY A 182 -12.05 -0.22 -20.45
N LYS A 183 -12.19 1.07 -20.24
CA LYS A 183 -11.20 1.84 -19.51
C LYS A 183 -11.24 1.46 -18.05
N TYR A 184 -10.07 1.35 -17.44
CA TYR A 184 -9.88 1.42 -16.02
C TYR A 184 -10.74 2.56 -15.43
N PRO A 185 -11.62 2.26 -14.46
CA PRO A 185 -12.71 3.18 -14.13
C PRO A 185 -12.25 4.47 -13.43
N PHE A 186 -11.29 4.38 -12.51
CA PHE A 186 -10.78 5.48 -11.71
C PHE A 186 -9.53 5.09 -10.90
N PRO A 187 -8.68 6.05 -10.48
CA PRO A 187 -7.53 5.74 -9.62
C PRO A 187 -7.91 5.31 -8.20
N ILE A 188 -8.93 5.92 -7.61
CA ILE A 188 -9.44 5.62 -6.27
C ILE A 188 -10.97 5.70 -6.29
N GLY A 189 -11.63 4.68 -5.77
CA GLY A 189 -13.09 4.61 -5.69
C GLY A 189 -13.56 3.32 -5.03
N LEU A 190 -14.82 2.97 -5.24
CA LEU A 190 -15.42 1.75 -4.69
C LEU A 190 -15.65 0.73 -5.80
N TRP A 191 -15.30 -0.51 -5.52
CA TRP A 191 -15.62 -1.64 -6.38
C TRP A 191 -16.75 -2.44 -5.78
N GLN A 192 -17.85 -2.56 -6.52
CA GLN A 192 -19.04 -3.27 -6.12
C GLN A 192 -19.04 -4.68 -6.69
N GLY A 193 -19.27 -5.66 -5.84
CA GLY A 193 -19.39 -7.06 -6.21
C GLY A 193 -20.81 -7.44 -6.62
N VAL A 194 -20.96 -8.69 -7.02
CA VAL A 194 -22.22 -9.27 -7.54
C VAL A 194 -23.38 -9.25 -6.54
N ASP A 195 -23.10 -9.19 -5.26
CA ASP A 195 -24.06 -9.10 -4.14
C ASP A 195 -24.24 -7.68 -3.60
N SER A 196 -23.72 -6.68 -4.32
CA SER A 196 -23.70 -5.27 -3.93
C SER A 196 -22.76 -4.91 -2.77
N ALA A 197 -22.00 -5.85 -2.23
CA ALA A 197 -20.95 -5.56 -1.28
C ALA A 197 -19.86 -4.66 -1.94
N ARG A 198 -19.28 -3.77 -1.16
CA ARG A 198 -18.31 -2.79 -1.66
C ARG A 198 -17.01 -2.82 -0.87
N ILE A 199 -15.92 -2.72 -1.59
CA ILE A 199 -14.58 -2.48 -1.03
C ILE A 199 -13.95 -1.29 -1.74
N MET A 200 -12.96 -0.66 -1.13
CA MET A 200 -12.20 0.37 -1.83
C MET A 200 -11.32 -0.27 -2.91
N LEU A 201 -11.26 0.36 -4.08
CA LEU A 201 -10.38 0.02 -5.19
C LEU A 201 -9.31 1.10 -5.34
N VAL A 202 -8.07 0.69 -5.30
CA VAL A 202 -6.93 1.49 -5.74
C VAL A 202 -6.24 0.78 -6.89
N GLY A 203 -6.46 1.31 -8.08
CA GLY A 203 -5.92 0.74 -9.30
C GLY A 203 -4.76 1.55 -9.89
N ASN A 204 -4.27 2.53 -9.18
CA ASN A 204 -3.22 3.45 -9.63
C ASN A 204 -2.00 3.42 -8.70
N GLY A 205 -1.75 2.29 -8.06
CA GLY A 205 -0.45 2.09 -7.44
C GLY A 205 0.59 2.10 -8.54
N TYR A 206 1.46 3.12 -8.62
CA TYR A 206 2.61 3.12 -9.51
C TYR A 206 3.38 1.82 -9.38
N SER A 207 4.27 1.56 -10.34
CA SER A 207 5.14 0.39 -10.30
C SER A 207 5.66 0.13 -8.86
N TYR A 208 5.53 -1.09 -8.39
CA TYR A 208 6.05 -1.49 -7.07
C TYR A 208 7.57 -1.28 -6.95
N SER A 209 8.27 -1.14 -8.07
CA SER A 209 9.69 -0.78 -8.14
C SER A 209 9.93 0.70 -8.43
N ALA A 210 8.95 1.57 -8.21
CA ALA A 210 9.15 3.02 -8.38
C ALA A 210 10.17 3.57 -7.38
N GLU A 211 10.98 4.51 -7.86
CA GLU A 211 11.91 5.27 -7.03
C GLU A 211 11.46 6.71 -6.91
N TRP A 212 11.62 7.29 -5.73
CA TRP A 212 11.21 8.65 -5.44
C TRP A 212 12.39 9.47 -4.94
N GLY A 213 12.40 10.74 -5.30
CA GLY A 213 13.41 11.71 -4.89
C GLY A 213 12.80 13.08 -4.68
N ASP A 214 13.63 14.05 -4.35
CA ASP A 214 13.27 15.45 -4.12
C ASP A 214 12.21 15.66 -3.00
N ASP A 215 11.64 16.87 -2.96
CA ASP A 215 10.56 17.21 -2.02
C ASP A 215 9.20 16.84 -2.61
N LEU A 216 8.67 15.69 -2.22
CA LEU A 216 7.40 15.15 -2.69
C LEU A 216 6.21 16.02 -2.27
N SER A 217 6.35 16.80 -1.20
CA SER A 217 5.29 17.71 -0.73
C SER A 217 5.01 18.87 -1.70
N ARG A 218 5.92 19.09 -2.64
CA ARG A 218 5.85 20.16 -3.67
C ARG A 218 5.78 19.62 -5.10
N SER A 219 5.67 18.31 -5.28
CA SER A 219 5.69 17.66 -6.59
C SER A 219 4.50 18.07 -7.45
N ASP A 220 4.77 18.71 -8.59
CA ASP A 220 3.75 19.05 -9.58
C ASP A 220 3.09 17.81 -10.17
N TYR A 221 3.85 16.74 -10.32
CA TYR A 221 3.37 15.46 -10.79
C TYR A 221 2.32 14.85 -9.85
N ILE A 222 2.63 14.72 -8.57
CA ILE A 222 1.70 14.18 -7.57
C ILE A 222 0.46 15.08 -7.45
N ARG A 223 0.67 16.40 -7.47
CA ARG A 223 -0.42 17.37 -7.45
C ARG A 223 -1.36 17.19 -8.63
N GLY A 224 -0.81 17.04 -9.85
CA GLY A 224 -1.60 16.80 -11.05
C GLY A 224 -2.44 15.55 -11.00
N LEU A 225 -1.91 14.47 -10.40
CA LEU A 225 -2.66 13.24 -10.16
C LEU A 225 -3.74 13.41 -9.10
N ALA A 226 -3.42 14.06 -7.98
CA ALA A 226 -4.38 14.30 -6.91
C ALA A 226 -5.56 15.14 -7.37
N GLN A 227 -5.34 16.11 -8.27
CA GLN A 227 -6.40 16.91 -8.87
C GLN A 227 -7.37 16.10 -9.76
N GLN A 228 -6.94 14.96 -10.27
CA GLN A 228 -7.77 14.04 -11.06
C GLN A 228 -8.51 13.01 -10.18
N SER A 229 -8.15 12.93 -8.92
CA SER A 229 -8.80 12.05 -7.96
C SER A 229 -9.97 12.78 -7.27
N PRO A 230 -11.14 12.16 -7.14
CA PRO A 230 -12.28 12.75 -6.45
C PRO A 230 -11.99 13.04 -4.97
N THR A 231 -10.99 12.37 -4.41
CA THR A 231 -10.59 12.50 -3.00
C THR A 231 -9.45 13.50 -2.77
N ASN A 232 -8.92 14.13 -3.83
CA ASN A 232 -7.67 14.89 -3.77
C ASN A 232 -6.49 14.09 -3.17
N ALA A 233 -6.55 12.76 -3.26
CA ALA A 233 -5.54 11.86 -2.75
C ALA A 233 -4.91 11.03 -3.88
N THR A 234 -3.68 10.59 -3.64
CA THR A 234 -2.95 9.65 -4.49
C THR A 234 -2.38 8.51 -3.66
N TYR A 235 -2.13 7.38 -4.30
CA TYR A 235 -1.55 6.20 -3.68
C TYR A 235 -0.40 5.72 -4.55
N HIS A 236 0.76 5.51 -3.95
CA HIS A 236 1.98 5.21 -4.67
C HIS A 236 2.71 4.05 -4.01
N TYR A 237 2.93 2.98 -4.77
CA TYR A 237 3.91 1.98 -4.40
C TYR A 237 5.33 2.52 -4.57
N TYR A 238 6.26 2.00 -3.82
CA TYR A 238 7.69 2.13 -4.06
C TYR A 238 8.45 1.01 -3.35
N GLY A 239 9.41 0.42 -4.04
CA GLY A 239 10.12 -0.71 -3.48
C GLY A 239 10.82 -1.57 -4.50
N THR A 240 10.60 -2.86 -4.38
CA THR A 240 11.21 -3.88 -5.25
C THR A 240 10.13 -4.85 -5.73
N GLY A 241 10.27 -5.33 -6.96
CA GLY A 241 9.41 -6.36 -7.52
C GLY A 241 10.11 -7.69 -7.67
N ASP A 242 9.36 -8.72 -7.91
CA ASP A 242 9.75 -10.07 -8.30
C ASP A 242 10.60 -10.82 -7.27
N ILE A 243 11.72 -10.26 -6.85
CA ILE A 243 12.75 -10.90 -5.99
C ILE A 243 12.74 -10.41 -4.53
N GLY A 244 11.73 -9.67 -4.12
CA GLY A 244 11.74 -9.07 -2.78
C GLY A 244 12.84 -8.03 -2.60
N GLY A 245 13.23 -7.75 -1.36
CA GLY A 245 14.20 -6.72 -1.00
C GLY A 245 13.57 -5.56 -0.26
N ALA A 246 13.91 -4.32 -0.61
CA ALA A 246 13.38 -3.11 0.01
C ALA A 246 13.41 -1.93 -0.97
N PRO A 247 12.67 -0.85 -0.68
CA PRO A 247 12.89 0.42 -1.36
C PRO A 247 14.32 0.91 -1.22
N THR A 248 14.77 1.71 -2.19
CA THR A 248 16.09 2.34 -2.07
C THR A 248 16.15 3.28 -0.85
N TYR A 249 17.32 3.38 -0.23
CA TYR A 249 17.56 4.31 0.86
C TYR A 249 17.17 5.76 0.49
N ALA A 250 17.44 6.15 -0.76
CA ALA A 250 17.12 7.47 -1.27
C ALA A 250 15.61 7.72 -1.30
N SER A 251 14.81 6.77 -1.76
CA SER A 251 13.35 6.88 -1.79
C SER A 251 12.75 6.96 -0.39
N VAL A 252 13.20 6.11 0.54
CA VAL A 252 12.73 6.17 1.93
C VAL A 252 13.09 7.51 2.59
N LYS A 253 14.30 8.02 2.33
CA LYS A 253 14.75 9.33 2.82
C LYS A 253 13.88 10.46 2.23
N ALA A 254 13.59 10.43 0.94
CA ALA A 254 12.75 11.44 0.29
C ALA A 254 11.34 11.48 0.89
N VAL A 255 10.71 10.33 1.13
CA VAL A 255 9.42 10.24 1.80
C VAL A 255 9.50 10.79 3.24
N GLU A 256 10.50 10.36 4.03
CA GLU A 256 10.69 10.79 5.42
C GLU A 256 10.91 12.31 5.55
N GLU A 257 11.70 12.91 4.66
CA GLU A 257 11.99 14.35 4.66
C GLU A 257 10.78 15.15 4.19
N SER A 258 10.11 14.70 3.12
CA SER A 258 8.92 15.36 2.55
C SER A 258 7.74 15.43 3.51
N ARG A 259 7.61 14.49 4.44
CA ARG A 259 6.58 14.53 5.49
C ARG A 259 6.68 15.76 6.39
N LYS A 260 7.88 16.31 6.55
CA LYS A 260 8.16 17.48 7.40
C LYS A 260 8.12 18.79 6.63
N SER A 261 8.04 18.73 5.31
CA SER A 261 8.05 19.90 4.42
C SER A 261 6.73 20.66 4.47
N ASP A 262 6.80 21.94 4.10
CA ASP A 262 5.68 22.89 4.12
C ASP A 262 4.94 23.01 2.78
N GLY A 263 5.18 22.10 1.81
CA GLY A 263 4.44 22.05 0.56
C GLY A 263 2.94 21.77 0.76
N ASP A 264 2.16 21.88 -0.30
CA ASP A 264 0.70 21.72 -0.26
C ASP A 264 0.21 20.26 -0.30
N ILE A 265 1.13 19.30 -0.43
CA ILE A 265 0.84 17.86 -0.39
C ILE A 265 1.25 17.29 0.98
N GLU A 266 0.31 16.64 1.64
CA GLU A 266 0.59 15.81 2.83
C GLU A 266 1.19 14.49 2.37
N VAL A 267 2.46 14.26 2.68
CA VAL A 267 3.17 13.02 2.36
C VAL A 267 3.04 12.06 3.54
N ILE A 268 2.53 10.87 3.30
CA ILE A 268 2.26 9.85 4.31
C ILE A 268 3.04 8.58 3.97
N SER A 269 3.91 8.12 4.86
CA SER A 269 4.45 6.76 4.79
C SER A 269 3.38 5.83 5.36
N ALA A 270 2.73 5.06 4.49
CA ALA A 270 1.46 4.44 4.78
C ALA A 270 1.53 2.90 4.84
N SER A 271 0.65 2.31 5.66
CA SER A 271 0.25 0.92 5.45
C SER A 271 -0.61 0.80 4.20
N SER A 272 -0.61 -0.39 3.58
CA SER A 272 -1.36 -0.64 2.33
C SER A 272 -2.85 -0.37 2.47
N ASP A 273 -3.39 -0.53 3.67
CA ASP A 273 -4.81 -0.32 4.01
C ASP A 273 -5.13 1.07 4.62
N GLN A 274 -4.13 1.96 4.79
CA GLN A 274 -4.35 3.25 5.45
C GLN A 274 -5.36 4.12 4.73
N LEU A 275 -5.23 4.24 3.41
CA LEU A 275 -6.19 5.00 2.62
C LEU A 275 -7.62 4.46 2.79
N TYR A 276 -7.80 3.14 2.80
CA TYR A 276 -9.13 2.55 2.97
C TYR A 276 -9.74 2.88 4.33
N LYS A 277 -8.94 2.83 5.38
CA LYS A 277 -9.34 3.17 6.76
C LYS A 277 -9.73 4.64 6.90
N ASP A 278 -9.02 5.53 6.20
CA ASP A 278 -9.28 6.97 6.25
C ASP A 278 -10.64 7.36 5.62
N TYR A 279 -11.21 6.47 4.80
CA TYR A 279 -12.50 6.64 4.13
C TYR A 279 -13.63 5.72 4.68
N LEU A 280 -13.45 5.16 5.88
CA LEU A 280 -14.53 4.42 6.54
C LEU A 280 -15.38 5.36 7.45
N PRO A 281 -16.70 5.18 7.48
CA PRO A 281 -17.49 4.29 6.62
C PRO A 281 -17.67 4.87 5.21
N PHE A 282 -17.69 4.04 4.20
CA PHE A 282 -17.74 4.49 2.79
C PHE A 282 -19.02 5.27 2.44
N GLU A 283 -20.11 5.04 3.17
CA GLU A 283 -21.40 5.72 3.00
C GLU A 283 -21.31 7.23 3.26
N ASP A 284 -20.35 7.67 4.06
CA ASP A 284 -20.12 9.07 4.37
C ASP A 284 -19.33 9.81 3.25
N HIS A 285 -18.92 9.08 2.21
CA HIS A 285 -18.08 9.56 1.10
C HIS A 285 -18.78 9.45 -0.26
N PRO A 286 -19.85 10.23 -0.51
CA PRO A 286 -20.59 10.20 -1.77
C PRO A 286 -19.78 10.66 -2.99
N GLU A 287 -18.63 11.29 -2.78
CA GLU A 287 -17.69 11.66 -3.83
C GLU A 287 -16.94 10.47 -4.44
N LEU A 288 -16.89 9.31 -3.77
CA LEU A 288 -16.23 8.11 -4.26
C LEU A 288 -17.03 7.51 -5.42
N PRO A 289 -16.44 7.41 -6.62
CA PRO A 289 -17.10 6.75 -7.74
C PRO A 289 -17.23 5.25 -7.46
N VAL A 290 -18.27 4.64 -7.99
CA VAL A 290 -18.54 3.20 -7.86
C VAL A 290 -18.37 2.54 -9.22
N TYR A 291 -17.58 1.49 -9.27
CA TYR A 291 -17.48 0.58 -10.40
C TYR A 291 -18.20 -0.74 -10.09
N ASP A 292 -19.02 -1.17 -11.02
CA ASP A 292 -19.82 -2.40 -10.92
C ASP A 292 -19.53 -3.25 -12.17
N GLY A 293 -18.68 -4.26 -12.03
CA GLY A 293 -18.25 -5.07 -13.16
C GLY A 293 -16.89 -5.74 -12.95
N GLU A 294 -16.44 -6.43 -13.99
CA GLU A 294 -15.16 -7.14 -14.02
C GLU A 294 -14.01 -6.21 -14.39
N LEU A 295 -12.83 -6.51 -13.87
CA LEU A 295 -11.57 -5.83 -14.20
C LEU A 295 -10.62 -6.82 -14.89
N LEU A 296 -11.08 -7.38 -16.01
CA LEU A 296 -10.31 -8.34 -16.79
C LEU A 296 -9.14 -7.65 -17.51
N MET A 297 -8.11 -8.43 -17.77
CA MET A 297 -6.91 -8.02 -18.52
C MET A 297 -6.70 -8.99 -19.68
N ASP A 298 -5.94 -8.60 -20.71
CA ASP A 298 -5.60 -9.46 -21.85
C ASP A 298 -4.76 -10.67 -21.43
N VAL A 299 -4.00 -10.51 -20.36
CA VAL A 299 -3.23 -11.57 -19.71
C VAL A 299 -3.92 -11.90 -18.40
N HIS A 300 -4.07 -13.18 -18.08
CA HIS A 300 -4.75 -13.69 -16.89
C HIS A 300 -3.82 -14.55 -16.05
N GLY A 301 -4.09 -14.55 -14.75
CA GLY A 301 -3.40 -15.41 -13.80
C GLY A 301 -2.36 -14.68 -12.95
N THR A 302 -1.42 -15.44 -12.46
CA THR A 302 -0.28 -14.97 -11.64
C THR A 302 1.01 -15.57 -12.16
#